data_3535ab48a96c028fb34c9345a4dc2657
#
_entry.id   3535ab48a96c028fb34c9345a4dc2657
#
_cell.length_a   1.000
_cell.length_b   1.000
_cell.length_c   1.000
_cell.angle_alpha   90.00
_cell.angle_beta   90.00
_cell.angle_gamma   90.00
#
_symmetry.space_group_name_H-M   'P 1'
#
loop_
_entity.id
_entity.type
_entity.pdbx_description
1 polymer ?
#
loop_
_entity_poly.entity_id
_entity_poly.type
_entity_poly.pdbx_seq_one_letter_code
_entity_poly.pdbx_strand_id
1 'polypeptide(L)'
;LVGHVSMHGAVLNPAAMKKWGLSADTRTPRGGVIVRKPGTQEPWGLIMETAYLPIFASLPQPTQAQEVEWSKAGQRLYAQYGVTTAHEGATHLADLELMKRAAAGGATLIDVIAYPFITDLEKVLAKYPKETWGKYENRLKIGGVKITIDGSPQGRTAFFTTPYLTGGPGGEKKWSGELTFPEEVIGKAVKTVYDMGVPLDLHANGDGAIDAFLRAHEKVAAGDLGKERNVTMVHSQFVRKDQLDKYVTYKIRPSFYTLHTYYFAEAHIANRGREQAMYISPMRDAIDKGLVPTNHTDFVVAPLDQMFMMWSAVNRVSRAGAEIGPDQR
;
A
#
# COMPACT_ATOMS: atom_id res chain seq x y z
N LEU A 1 -11.28 -19.77 -5.37
CA LEU A 1 -10.73 -18.41 -5.37
C LEU A 1 -9.23 -18.47 -5.57
N VAL A 2 -8.71 -17.57 -6.42
CA VAL A 2 -7.27 -17.34 -6.60
C VAL A 2 -7.00 -15.86 -6.32
N GLY A 3 -6.27 -15.57 -5.24
CA GLY A 3 -5.85 -14.21 -4.90
C GLY A 3 -4.69 -13.77 -5.78
N HIS A 4 -4.68 -12.49 -6.17
CA HIS A 4 -3.53 -11.90 -6.84
C HIS A 4 -2.44 -11.57 -5.80
N VAL A 5 -1.18 -11.71 -6.17
CA VAL A 5 -0.03 -11.49 -5.28
C VAL A 5 0.02 -10.07 -4.69
N SER A 6 -0.52 -9.08 -5.40
CA SER A 6 -0.60 -7.70 -4.91
C SER A 6 -1.63 -7.47 -3.78
N MET A 7 -2.42 -8.49 -3.43
CA MET A 7 -3.50 -8.44 -2.45
C MET A 7 -4.65 -7.46 -2.79
N HIS A 8 -4.66 -6.87 -3.99
CA HIS A 8 -5.71 -5.95 -4.44
C HIS A 8 -6.92 -6.63 -5.09
N GLY A 9 -6.94 -7.95 -5.24
CA GLY A 9 -8.08 -8.63 -5.83
C GLY A 9 -7.91 -10.13 -5.99
N ALA A 10 -8.96 -10.77 -6.46
CA ALA A 10 -9.00 -12.21 -6.70
C ALA A 10 -9.89 -12.56 -7.88
N VAL A 11 -9.65 -13.75 -8.42
CA VAL A 11 -10.53 -14.39 -9.42
C VAL A 11 -11.29 -15.53 -8.75
N LEU A 12 -12.60 -15.51 -8.93
CA LEU A 12 -13.54 -16.51 -8.43
C LEU A 12 -14.07 -17.35 -9.58
N ASN A 13 -14.11 -18.67 -9.40
CA ASN A 13 -14.85 -19.55 -10.27
C ASN A 13 -16.38 -19.50 -9.93
N PRO A 14 -17.27 -20.08 -10.75
CA PRO A 14 -18.71 -20.03 -10.50
C PRO A 14 -19.12 -20.57 -9.13
N ALA A 15 -18.48 -21.63 -8.63
CA ALA A 15 -18.76 -22.17 -7.31
C ALA A 15 -18.41 -21.17 -6.18
N ALA A 16 -17.29 -20.48 -6.31
CA ALA A 16 -16.90 -19.44 -5.37
C ALA A 16 -17.85 -18.24 -5.44
N MET A 17 -18.21 -17.77 -6.63
CA MET A 17 -19.20 -16.70 -6.80
C MET A 17 -20.52 -17.07 -6.13
N LYS A 18 -21.02 -18.28 -6.33
CA LYS A 18 -22.24 -18.78 -5.67
C LYS A 18 -22.09 -18.80 -4.14
N LYS A 19 -20.94 -19.29 -3.62
CA LYS A 19 -20.67 -19.36 -2.18
C LYS A 19 -20.77 -18.00 -1.50
N TRP A 20 -20.27 -16.95 -2.14
CA TRP A 20 -20.27 -15.58 -1.59
C TRP A 20 -21.42 -14.72 -2.13
N GLY A 21 -22.42 -15.29 -2.80
CA GLY A 21 -23.63 -14.60 -3.22
C GLY A 21 -23.43 -13.53 -4.29
N LEU A 22 -22.34 -13.64 -5.11
CA LEU A 22 -22.14 -12.73 -6.23
C LEU A 22 -23.07 -13.12 -7.39
N SER A 23 -23.91 -12.18 -7.80
CA SER A 23 -24.90 -12.33 -8.88
C SER A 23 -24.99 -11.06 -9.73
N ALA A 24 -25.86 -11.06 -10.73
CA ALA A 24 -26.19 -9.89 -11.53
C ALA A 24 -26.74 -8.72 -10.67
N ASP A 25 -27.40 -9.03 -9.57
CA ASP A 25 -28.02 -8.05 -8.65
C ASP A 25 -27.00 -7.47 -7.64
N THR A 26 -25.81 -8.06 -7.53
CA THR A 26 -24.78 -7.58 -6.60
C THR A 26 -24.28 -6.22 -7.03
N ARG A 27 -24.50 -5.18 -6.22
CA ARG A 27 -23.97 -3.83 -6.49
C ARG A 27 -22.48 -3.78 -6.28
N THR A 28 -21.76 -3.12 -7.19
CA THR A 28 -20.33 -2.82 -6.97
C THR A 28 -20.20 -1.82 -5.83
N PRO A 29 -19.46 -2.14 -4.75
CA PRO A 29 -19.25 -1.20 -3.66
C PRO A 29 -18.36 -0.04 -4.10
N ARG A 30 -18.47 1.10 -3.42
CA ARG A 30 -17.60 2.25 -3.66
C ARG A 30 -16.13 1.86 -3.43
N GLY A 31 -15.25 2.25 -4.34
CA GLY A 31 -13.84 1.92 -4.30
C GLY A 31 -13.55 0.44 -4.59
N GLY A 32 -14.54 -0.32 -5.05
CA GLY A 32 -14.38 -1.72 -5.44
C GLY A 32 -14.67 -1.97 -6.91
N VAL A 33 -14.27 -3.13 -7.40
CA VAL A 33 -14.54 -3.59 -8.76
C VAL A 33 -15.14 -4.98 -8.74
N ILE A 34 -16.24 -5.15 -9.47
CA ILE A 34 -16.79 -6.45 -9.87
C ILE A 34 -16.86 -6.46 -11.39
N VAL A 35 -15.93 -7.17 -12.04
CA VAL A 35 -15.90 -7.25 -13.50
C VAL A 35 -17.10 -8.07 -14.00
N ARG A 36 -17.82 -7.52 -14.97
CA ARG A 36 -19.03 -8.10 -15.55
C ARG A 36 -18.72 -8.72 -16.92
N LYS A 37 -19.48 -9.73 -17.32
CA LYS A 37 -19.45 -10.23 -18.68
C LYS A 37 -19.91 -9.15 -19.66
N PRO A 38 -19.29 -9.02 -20.82
CA PRO A 38 -19.64 -7.99 -21.82
C PRO A 38 -21.14 -7.93 -22.10
N GLY A 39 -21.72 -6.73 -22.02
CA GLY A 39 -23.15 -6.52 -22.31
C GLY A 39 -24.13 -7.01 -21.25
N THR A 40 -23.66 -7.48 -20.10
CA THR A 40 -24.52 -8.02 -19.02
C THR A 40 -24.15 -7.45 -17.65
N GLN A 41 -25.00 -7.72 -16.64
CA GLN A 41 -24.69 -7.46 -15.23
C GLN A 41 -24.07 -8.69 -14.52
N GLU A 42 -23.91 -9.80 -15.23
CA GLU A 42 -23.41 -11.05 -14.65
C GLU A 42 -21.93 -10.94 -14.27
N PRO A 43 -21.50 -11.25 -13.02
CA PRO A 43 -20.10 -11.23 -12.64
C PRO A 43 -19.27 -12.24 -13.47
N TRP A 44 -18.07 -11.79 -13.88
CA TRP A 44 -17.16 -12.65 -14.66
C TRP A 44 -16.07 -13.31 -13.80
N GLY A 45 -16.05 -13.00 -12.51
CA GLY A 45 -15.21 -13.63 -11.51
C GLY A 45 -14.08 -12.76 -10.98
N LEU A 46 -13.59 -11.75 -11.70
CA LEU A 46 -12.61 -10.80 -11.16
C LEU A 46 -13.30 -9.79 -10.25
N ILE A 47 -12.80 -9.72 -9.01
CA ILE A 47 -13.21 -8.73 -7.99
C ILE A 47 -11.97 -8.06 -7.41
N MET A 48 -12.06 -6.76 -7.07
CA MET A 48 -10.93 -5.99 -6.57
C MET A 48 -11.34 -5.04 -5.44
N GLU A 49 -10.36 -4.63 -4.65
CA GLU A 49 -10.45 -3.64 -3.57
C GLU A 49 -11.61 -3.94 -2.60
N THR A 50 -12.48 -2.97 -2.33
CA THR A 50 -13.58 -3.12 -1.37
C THR A 50 -14.60 -4.21 -1.74
N ALA A 51 -14.63 -4.67 -3.00
CA ALA A 51 -15.40 -5.84 -3.39
C ALA A 51 -14.72 -7.17 -3.02
N TYR A 52 -13.39 -7.17 -2.92
CA TYR A 52 -12.57 -8.34 -2.56
C TYR A 52 -12.40 -8.52 -1.05
N LEU A 53 -12.16 -7.43 -0.32
CA LEU A 53 -11.79 -7.46 1.10
C LEU A 53 -12.77 -8.25 2.00
N PRO A 54 -14.11 -8.13 1.88
CA PRO A 54 -15.03 -8.91 2.70
C PRO A 54 -14.94 -10.41 2.44
N ILE A 55 -14.70 -10.81 1.20
CA ILE A 55 -14.52 -12.21 0.82
C ILE A 55 -13.21 -12.75 1.40
N PHE A 56 -12.12 -11.98 1.29
CA PHE A 56 -10.84 -12.33 1.88
C PHE A 56 -10.96 -12.52 3.40
N ALA A 57 -11.60 -11.60 4.11
CA ALA A 57 -11.81 -11.68 5.55
C ALA A 57 -12.68 -12.89 5.98
N SER A 58 -13.50 -13.43 5.08
CA SER A 58 -14.36 -14.59 5.34
C SER A 58 -13.72 -15.96 5.06
N LEU A 59 -12.46 -15.98 4.61
CA LEU A 59 -11.71 -17.23 4.40
C LEU A 59 -11.49 -17.96 5.73
N PRO A 60 -11.34 -19.30 5.71
CA PRO A 60 -11.03 -20.06 6.92
C PRO A 60 -9.80 -19.48 7.63
N GLN A 61 -9.96 -19.21 8.92
CA GLN A 61 -8.90 -18.66 9.74
C GLN A 61 -8.09 -19.80 10.36
N PRO A 62 -6.75 -19.66 10.49
CA PRO A 62 -5.92 -20.62 11.19
C PRO A 62 -6.22 -20.62 12.70
N THR A 63 -5.84 -21.68 13.38
CA THR A 63 -5.83 -21.69 14.84
C THR A 63 -4.71 -20.79 15.36
N GLN A 64 -4.83 -20.27 16.59
CA GLN A 64 -3.80 -19.42 17.20
C GLN A 64 -2.40 -20.09 17.24
N ALA A 65 -2.35 -21.40 17.44
CA ALA A 65 -1.09 -22.13 17.39
C ALA A 65 -0.47 -22.16 15.98
N GLN A 66 -1.30 -22.37 14.95
CA GLN A 66 -0.87 -22.30 13.55
C GLN A 66 -0.39 -20.90 13.17
N GLU A 67 -1.11 -19.85 13.62
CA GLU A 67 -0.70 -18.46 13.39
C GLU A 67 0.71 -18.17 13.95
N VAL A 68 0.98 -18.60 15.17
CA VAL A 68 2.30 -18.42 15.80
C VAL A 68 3.39 -19.18 15.02
N GLU A 69 3.15 -20.42 14.62
CA GLU A 69 4.12 -21.17 13.82
C GLU A 69 4.34 -20.57 12.42
N TRP A 70 3.29 -20.06 11.78
CA TRP A 70 3.41 -19.37 10.49
C TRP A 70 4.15 -18.04 10.64
N SER A 71 3.93 -17.30 11.73
CA SER A 71 4.71 -16.10 12.06
C SER A 71 6.20 -16.42 12.20
N LYS A 72 6.56 -17.49 12.92
CA LYS A 72 7.96 -17.95 13.00
C LYS A 72 8.54 -18.29 11.64
N ALA A 73 7.77 -19.02 10.81
CA ALA A 73 8.22 -19.39 9.46
C ALA A 73 8.46 -18.14 8.58
N GLY A 74 7.54 -17.19 8.64
CA GLY A 74 7.68 -15.89 7.96
C GLY A 74 8.93 -15.14 8.42
N GLN A 75 9.13 -15.00 9.74
CA GLN A 75 10.30 -14.33 10.29
C GLN A 75 11.63 -15.04 9.93
N ARG A 76 11.65 -16.38 9.87
CA ARG A 76 12.82 -17.11 9.35
C ARG A 76 13.12 -16.77 7.91
N LEU A 77 12.07 -16.66 7.08
CA LEU A 77 12.24 -16.23 5.69
C LEU A 77 12.85 -14.83 5.61
N TYR A 78 12.36 -13.86 6.38
CA TYR A 78 12.97 -12.52 6.45
C TYR A 78 14.43 -12.59 6.89
N ALA A 79 14.75 -13.35 7.95
CA ALA A 79 16.10 -13.50 8.45
C ALA A 79 17.07 -14.15 7.43
N GLN A 80 16.59 -15.10 6.61
CA GLN A 80 17.37 -15.71 5.52
C GLN A 80 17.83 -14.69 4.47
N TYR A 81 17.05 -13.62 4.27
CA TYR A 81 17.41 -12.51 3.39
C TYR A 81 18.15 -11.36 4.11
N GLY A 82 18.63 -11.60 5.33
CA GLY A 82 19.40 -10.62 6.10
C GLY A 82 18.58 -9.52 6.74
N VAL A 83 17.25 -9.62 6.75
CA VAL A 83 16.37 -8.65 7.40
C VAL A 83 16.37 -8.88 8.90
N THR A 84 16.77 -7.86 9.65
CA THR A 84 16.82 -7.86 11.11
C THR A 84 15.65 -7.12 11.75
N THR A 85 15.01 -6.23 10.99
CA THR A 85 13.80 -5.50 11.40
C THR A 85 12.80 -5.51 10.26
N ALA A 86 11.62 -6.09 10.48
CA ALA A 86 10.51 -6.04 9.54
C ALA A 86 9.56 -4.89 9.90
N HIS A 87 9.11 -4.17 8.87
CA HIS A 87 8.06 -3.17 8.98
C HIS A 87 6.74 -3.81 8.51
N GLU A 88 5.83 -4.05 9.43
CA GLU A 88 4.48 -4.49 9.12
C GLU A 88 3.60 -3.25 8.94
N GLY A 89 3.44 -2.85 7.66
CA GLY A 89 2.85 -1.57 7.27
C GLY A 89 1.35 -1.59 7.03
N ALA A 90 0.63 -2.64 7.47
CA ALA A 90 -0.81 -2.78 7.20
C ALA A 90 -1.52 -3.60 8.28
N THR A 91 -1.27 -3.27 9.56
CA THR A 91 -1.64 -4.08 10.71
C THR A 91 -3.11 -3.88 11.11
N HIS A 92 -3.94 -4.91 10.99
CA HIS A 92 -5.25 -4.94 11.65
C HIS A 92 -5.11 -5.31 13.14
N LEU A 93 -6.15 -5.05 13.94
CA LEU A 93 -6.12 -5.37 15.38
C LEU A 93 -5.85 -6.86 15.62
N ALA A 94 -6.44 -7.75 14.82
CA ALA A 94 -6.22 -9.20 14.96
C ALA A 94 -4.76 -9.59 14.69
N ASP A 95 -4.11 -8.97 13.69
CA ASP A 95 -2.70 -9.20 13.36
C ASP A 95 -1.78 -8.69 14.48
N LEU A 96 -2.10 -7.53 15.05
CA LEU A 96 -1.37 -6.99 16.19
C LEU A 96 -1.48 -7.92 17.41
N GLU A 97 -2.67 -8.47 17.64
CA GLU A 97 -2.87 -9.45 18.73
C GLU A 97 -2.10 -10.75 18.52
N LEU A 98 -2.04 -11.24 17.26
CA LEU A 98 -1.22 -12.38 16.90
C LEU A 98 0.26 -12.08 17.19
N MET A 99 0.78 -10.95 16.72
CA MET A 99 2.18 -10.58 16.95
C MET A 99 2.48 -10.41 18.44
N LYS A 100 1.58 -9.83 19.22
CA LYS A 100 1.70 -9.73 20.69
C LYS A 100 1.74 -11.10 21.35
N ARG A 101 0.88 -12.04 20.95
CA ARG A 101 0.92 -13.43 21.45
C ARG A 101 2.24 -14.12 21.10
N ALA A 102 2.69 -13.99 19.86
CA ALA A 102 3.95 -14.56 19.40
C ALA A 102 5.15 -13.98 20.20
N ALA A 103 5.15 -12.68 20.41
CA ALA A 103 6.18 -11.97 21.17
C ALA A 103 6.21 -12.43 22.65
N ALA A 104 5.06 -12.50 23.30
CA ALA A 104 4.94 -12.98 24.68
C ALA A 104 5.37 -14.44 24.84
N GLY A 105 5.13 -15.28 23.83
CA GLY A 105 5.55 -16.69 23.78
C GLY A 105 7.01 -16.91 23.34
N GLY A 106 7.81 -15.85 23.19
CA GLY A 106 9.21 -15.96 22.73
C GLY A 106 9.36 -16.42 21.27
N ALA A 107 8.34 -16.21 20.45
CA ALA A 107 8.32 -16.64 19.04
C ALA A 107 8.84 -15.57 18.06
N THR A 108 9.32 -14.43 18.55
CA THR A 108 9.92 -13.37 17.73
C THR A 108 11.41 -13.63 17.49
N LEU A 109 11.82 -13.68 16.22
CA LEU A 109 13.20 -13.92 15.79
C LEU A 109 13.89 -12.61 15.37
N ILE A 110 13.14 -11.71 14.74
CA ILE A 110 13.59 -10.41 14.28
C ILE A 110 12.77 -9.31 14.97
N ASP A 111 13.21 -8.09 14.90
CA ASP A 111 12.41 -6.96 15.36
C ASP A 111 11.25 -6.71 14.39
N VAL A 112 10.07 -6.38 14.94
CA VAL A 112 8.87 -6.05 14.13
C VAL A 112 8.34 -4.70 14.56
N ILE A 113 8.05 -3.84 13.58
CA ILE A 113 7.41 -2.56 13.80
C ILE A 113 6.04 -2.58 13.12
N ALA A 114 4.99 -2.56 13.91
CA ALA A 114 3.61 -2.62 13.42
C ALA A 114 3.01 -1.22 13.26
N TYR A 115 2.29 -1.01 12.17
CA TYR A 115 1.55 0.22 11.87
C TYR A 115 0.06 -0.09 11.73
N PRO A 116 -0.72 0.02 12.83
CA PRO A 116 -2.16 -0.18 12.78
C PRO A 116 -2.87 0.69 11.75
N PHE A 117 -3.86 0.11 11.06
CA PHE A 117 -4.73 0.86 10.17
C PHE A 117 -5.57 1.87 10.92
N ILE A 118 -5.79 3.04 10.30
CA ILE A 118 -6.65 4.11 10.83
C ILE A 118 -8.06 3.62 11.15
N THR A 119 -8.57 2.66 10.41
CA THR A 119 -9.91 2.07 10.61
C THR A 119 -10.02 1.26 11.91
N ASP A 120 -8.90 0.75 12.41
CA ASP A 120 -8.85 -0.02 13.65
C ASP A 120 -8.31 0.80 14.83
N LEU A 121 -7.90 2.05 14.58
CA LEU A 121 -7.16 2.88 15.54
C LEU A 121 -7.84 3.00 16.90
N GLU A 122 -9.15 3.26 16.93
CA GLU A 122 -9.91 3.39 18.17
C GLU A 122 -9.86 2.11 19.02
N LYS A 123 -10.05 0.95 18.37
CA LYS A 123 -9.97 -0.36 19.03
C LYS A 123 -8.57 -0.69 19.50
N VAL A 124 -7.56 -0.31 18.70
CA VAL A 124 -6.14 -0.51 19.07
C VAL A 124 -5.79 0.36 20.29
N LEU A 125 -6.18 1.63 20.30
CA LEU A 125 -5.92 2.54 21.43
C LEU A 125 -6.63 2.10 22.72
N ALA A 126 -7.84 1.56 22.61
CA ALA A 126 -8.56 1.01 23.76
C ALA A 126 -7.82 -0.16 24.44
N LYS A 127 -7.06 -0.93 23.66
CA LYS A 127 -6.32 -2.12 24.15
C LYS A 127 -4.85 -1.84 24.40
N TYR A 128 -4.24 -1.00 23.61
CA TYR A 128 -2.81 -0.63 23.62
C TYR A 128 -2.69 0.89 23.67
N PRO A 129 -2.72 1.50 24.87
CA PRO A 129 -2.66 2.95 25.04
C PRO A 129 -1.44 3.56 24.35
N LYS A 130 -1.60 4.77 23.80
CA LYS A 130 -0.56 5.46 23.01
C LYS A 130 0.78 5.58 23.74
N GLU A 131 0.77 5.70 25.06
CA GLU A 131 1.98 5.81 25.91
C GLU A 131 2.89 4.59 25.83
N THR A 132 2.36 3.45 25.37
CA THR A 132 3.11 2.21 25.16
C THR A 132 3.75 2.15 23.77
N TRP A 133 3.39 3.06 22.86
CA TRP A 133 3.88 3.05 21.47
C TRP A 133 5.33 3.54 21.38
N GLY A 134 6.01 3.19 20.31
CA GLY A 134 7.40 3.57 20.07
C GLY A 134 8.43 2.79 20.87
N LYS A 135 8.03 1.92 21.77
CA LYS A 135 8.91 1.10 22.62
C LYS A 135 8.83 -0.37 22.22
N TYR A 136 9.99 -1.04 22.16
CA TYR A 136 10.03 -2.47 21.94
C TYR A 136 9.66 -3.25 23.19
N GLU A 137 8.77 -4.21 23.02
CA GLU A 137 8.45 -5.24 23.99
C GLU A 137 8.60 -6.60 23.29
N ASN A 138 9.56 -7.41 23.75
CA ASN A 138 9.86 -8.71 23.13
C ASN A 138 10.02 -8.63 21.59
N ARG A 139 10.80 -7.67 21.09
CA ARG A 139 11.07 -7.38 19.68
C ARG A 139 9.90 -6.86 18.86
N LEU A 140 8.76 -6.55 19.47
CA LEU A 140 7.61 -5.95 18.81
C LEU A 140 7.40 -4.52 19.31
N LYS A 141 7.12 -3.59 18.37
CA LYS A 141 6.81 -2.20 18.67
C LYS A 141 5.63 -1.73 17.80
N ILE A 142 4.70 -0.97 18.35
CA ILE A 142 3.74 -0.18 17.56
C ILE A 142 4.47 1.11 17.16
N GLY A 143 4.68 1.32 15.85
CA GLY A 143 5.52 2.39 15.31
C GLY A 143 4.77 3.68 14.99
N GLY A 144 3.54 3.57 14.54
CA GLY A 144 2.74 4.69 14.04
C GLY A 144 1.37 4.24 13.56
N VAL A 145 0.79 4.96 12.61
CA VAL A 145 -0.53 4.66 12.03
C VAL A 145 -0.41 4.53 10.51
N LYS A 146 -1.14 3.58 9.93
CA LYS A 146 -1.28 3.37 8.48
C LYS A 146 -2.57 3.96 7.94
N ILE A 147 -2.46 4.69 6.82
CA ILE A 147 -3.61 5.11 6.00
C ILE A 147 -3.37 4.65 4.56
N THR A 148 -4.37 4.04 3.92
CA THR A 148 -4.33 3.68 2.49
C THR A 148 -5.41 4.49 1.77
N ILE A 149 -5.01 5.32 0.81
CA ILE A 149 -5.93 6.28 0.18
C ILE A 149 -6.22 6.00 -1.29
N ASP A 150 -5.50 5.11 -1.94
CA ASP A 150 -5.82 4.60 -3.28
C ASP A 150 -5.40 3.14 -3.46
N GLY A 151 -5.62 2.58 -4.64
CA GLY A 151 -5.27 1.20 -4.99
C GLY A 151 -3.96 1.08 -5.78
N SER A 152 -3.89 0.07 -6.67
CA SER A 152 -2.68 -0.27 -7.43
C SER A 152 -2.70 0.27 -8.86
N PRO A 153 -1.59 0.84 -9.38
CA PRO A 153 -1.55 1.40 -10.73
C PRO A 153 -1.59 0.33 -11.82
N GLN A 154 -0.96 -0.82 -11.62
CA GLN A 154 -1.04 -1.96 -12.56
C GLN A 154 -2.44 -2.57 -12.60
N GLY A 155 -3.19 -2.53 -11.51
CA GLY A 155 -4.58 -2.95 -11.42
C GLY A 155 -5.58 -1.90 -11.89
N ARG A 156 -5.13 -0.71 -12.22
CA ARG A 156 -5.94 0.45 -12.63
C ARG A 156 -6.90 0.94 -11.53
N THR A 157 -6.53 0.78 -10.26
CA THR A 157 -7.30 1.24 -9.10
C THR A 157 -6.61 2.41 -8.37
N ALA A 158 -5.34 2.71 -8.67
CA ALA A 158 -4.68 3.92 -8.18
C ALA A 158 -5.36 5.19 -8.73
N PHE A 159 -5.46 6.24 -7.92
CA PHE A 159 -6.18 7.46 -8.28
C PHE A 159 -5.26 8.49 -8.93
N PHE A 160 -5.57 8.84 -10.18
CA PHE A 160 -4.81 9.79 -10.99
C PHE A 160 -5.59 11.07 -11.32
N THR A 161 -4.87 12.13 -11.60
CA THR A 161 -5.45 13.40 -12.10
C THR A 161 -5.96 13.29 -13.53
N THR A 162 -5.48 12.32 -14.31
CA THR A 162 -5.88 12.05 -15.69
C THR A 162 -6.33 10.60 -15.88
N PRO A 163 -7.25 10.32 -16.82
CA PRO A 163 -7.73 8.95 -17.05
C PRO A 163 -6.63 7.98 -17.48
N TYR A 164 -6.82 6.71 -17.16
CA TYR A 164 -6.05 5.61 -17.73
C TYR A 164 -6.28 5.48 -19.24
N LEU A 165 -5.23 5.27 -20.01
CA LEU A 165 -5.31 5.11 -21.48
C LEU A 165 -6.10 3.84 -21.87
N THR A 166 -6.04 2.81 -21.02
CA THR A 166 -6.71 1.53 -21.23
C THR A 166 -8.12 1.46 -20.62
N GLY A 167 -8.60 2.57 -20.06
CA GLY A 167 -9.86 2.58 -19.30
C GLY A 167 -9.79 1.89 -17.96
N GLY A 168 -10.94 1.71 -17.33
CA GLY A 168 -11.05 1.09 -16.01
C GLY A 168 -11.05 -0.43 -16.04
N PRO A 169 -10.84 -1.08 -14.88
CA PRO A 169 -10.85 -2.54 -14.77
C PRO A 169 -12.22 -3.15 -14.98
N GLY A 170 -13.31 -2.39 -14.81
CA GLY A 170 -14.68 -2.79 -15.12
C GLY A 170 -15.12 -2.49 -16.56
N GLY A 171 -14.23 -1.93 -17.40
CA GLY A 171 -14.54 -1.56 -18.79
C GLY A 171 -14.94 -0.08 -18.96
N GLU A 172 -14.75 0.73 -17.94
CA GLU A 172 -15.03 2.16 -17.98
C GLU A 172 -14.11 2.87 -18.98
N LYS A 173 -14.67 3.65 -19.91
CA LYS A 173 -13.89 4.35 -20.96
C LYS A 173 -13.10 5.54 -20.44
N LYS A 174 -13.63 6.24 -19.41
CA LYS A 174 -12.98 7.37 -18.75
C LYS A 174 -12.86 7.05 -17.28
N TRP A 175 -11.72 6.52 -16.89
CA TRP A 175 -11.44 6.05 -15.56
C TRP A 175 -10.11 6.57 -15.05
N SER A 176 -10.10 7.19 -13.90
CA SER A 176 -8.90 7.74 -13.25
C SER A 176 -8.52 7.02 -11.95
N GLY A 177 -9.19 5.93 -11.61
CA GLY A 177 -9.14 5.35 -10.28
C GLY A 177 -10.04 6.09 -9.30
N GLU A 178 -10.02 5.67 -8.05
CA GLU A 178 -10.80 6.29 -6.98
C GLU A 178 -10.00 6.34 -5.68
N LEU A 179 -10.28 7.36 -4.86
CA LEU A 179 -9.82 7.38 -3.47
C LEU A 179 -10.59 6.34 -2.65
N THR A 180 -9.89 5.62 -1.77
CA THR A 180 -10.47 4.66 -0.82
C THR A 180 -11.47 5.34 0.12
N PHE A 181 -11.21 6.59 0.50
CA PHE A 181 -12.05 7.42 1.34
C PHE A 181 -12.33 8.78 0.69
N PRO A 182 -13.45 9.45 1.00
CA PRO A 182 -13.64 10.85 0.65
C PRO A 182 -12.51 11.73 1.22
N GLU A 183 -12.13 12.79 0.51
CA GLU A 183 -11.04 13.69 0.95
C GLU A 183 -11.26 14.26 2.37
N GLU A 184 -12.50 14.53 2.74
CA GLU A 184 -12.83 15.00 4.10
C GLU A 184 -12.47 13.96 5.16
N VAL A 185 -12.69 12.67 4.87
CA VAL A 185 -12.35 11.56 5.79
C VAL A 185 -10.84 11.42 5.87
N ILE A 186 -10.13 11.55 4.73
CA ILE A 186 -8.65 11.55 4.70
C ILE A 186 -8.13 12.70 5.57
N GLY A 187 -8.68 13.91 5.43
CA GLY A 187 -8.30 15.07 6.24
C GLY A 187 -8.50 14.84 7.74
N LYS A 188 -9.63 14.26 8.14
CA LYS A 188 -9.89 13.90 9.55
C LYS A 188 -8.88 12.86 10.05
N ALA A 189 -8.59 11.83 9.26
CA ALA A 189 -7.63 10.80 9.62
C ALA A 189 -6.21 11.36 9.79
N VAL A 190 -5.75 12.19 8.86
CA VAL A 190 -4.45 12.87 8.94
C VAL A 190 -4.39 13.75 10.20
N LYS A 191 -5.45 14.52 10.47
CA LYS A 191 -5.53 15.33 11.69
C LYS A 191 -5.41 14.50 12.95
N THR A 192 -6.13 13.39 13.04
CA THR A 192 -6.08 12.48 14.18
C THR A 192 -4.65 12.01 14.46
N VAL A 193 -3.92 11.55 13.42
CA VAL A 193 -2.54 11.07 13.57
C VAL A 193 -1.59 12.21 13.97
N TYR A 194 -1.76 13.40 13.38
CA TYR A 194 -0.94 14.57 13.72
C TYR A 194 -1.17 15.04 15.17
N ASP A 195 -2.43 15.04 15.64
CA ASP A 195 -2.76 15.37 17.02
C ASP A 195 -2.19 14.35 18.02
N MET A 196 -2.12 13.08 17.62
CA MET A 196 -1.45 12.04 18.41
C MET A 196 0.06 12.22 18.49
N GLY A 197 0.68 12.91 17.52
CA GLY A 197 2.12 13.07 17.44
C GLY A 197 2.89 11.77 17.21
N VAL A 198 2.29 10.82 16.49
CA VAL A 198 2.91 9.54 16.10
C VAL A 198 3.24 9.53 14.61
N PRO A 199 4.21 8.69 14.16
CA PRO A 199 4.51 8.54 12.74
C PRO A 199 3.30 8.12 11.91
N LEU A 200 3.26 8.60 10.66
CA LEU A 200 2.23 8.29 9.67
C LEU A 200 2.85 7.60 8.46
N ASP A 201 2.40 6.40 8.17
CA ASP A 201 2.63 5.74 6.89
C ASP A 201 1.38 5.88 6.02
N LEU A 202 1.49 6.60 4.93
CA LEU A 202 0.38 6.85 4.02
C LEU A 202 0.67 6.24 2.65
N HIS A 203 -0.14 5.25 2.24
CA HIS A 203 -0.08 4.65 0.93
C HIS A 203 -0.74 5.57 -0.10
N ALA A 204 0.01 5.99 -1.10
CA ALA A 204 -0.50 6.65 -2.30
C ALA A 204 0.36 6.31 -3.52
N ASN A 205 -0.28 5.78 -4.55
CA ASN A 205 0.36 5.38 -5.81
C ASN A 205 0.18 6.42 -6.91
N GLY A 206 -1.04 6.89 -7.11
CA GLY A 206 -1.38 7.84 -8.15
C GLY A 206 -1.12 9.29 -7.74
N ASP A 207 -0.79 10.13 -8.71
CA ASP A 207 -0.55 11.56 -8.49
C ASP A 207 -1.79 12.29 -7.91
N GLY A 208 -2.99 11.85 -8.27
CA GLY A 208 -4.23 12.37 -7.69
C GLY A 208 -4.41 12.04 -6.21
N ALA A 209 -4.01 10.83 -5.80
CA ALA A 209 -4.01 10.43 -4.40
C ALA A 209 -2.98 11.22 -3.59
N ILE A 210 -1.80 11.42 -4.16
CA ILE A 210 -0.74 12.26 -3.55
C ILE A 210 -1.25 13.69 -3.37
N ASP A 211 -1.91 14.28 -4.40
CA ASP A 211 -2.52 15.60 -4.28
C ASP A 211 -3.59 15.67 -3.18
N ALA A 212 -4.43 14.64 -3.06
CA ALA A 212 -5.44 14.59 -1.99
C ALA A 212 -4.82 14.62 -0.59
N PHE A 213 -3.73 13.86 -0.40
CA PHE A 213 -2.99 13.93 0.87
C PHE A 213 -2.32 15.30 1.08
N LEU A 214 -1.67 15.86 0.06
CA LEU A 214 -1.01 17.17 0.18
C LEU A 214 -2.01 18.27 0.54
N ARG A 215 -3.22 18.27 -0.06
CA ARG A 215 -4.30 19.18 0.35
C ARG A 215 -4.74 18.94 1.79
N ALA A 216 -4.84 17.69 2.23
CA ALA A 216 -5.17 17.37 3.62
C ALA A 216 -4.09 17.87 4.58
N HIS A 217 -2.80 17.67 4.25
CA HIS A 217 -1.66 18.18 5.01
C HIS A 217 -1.71 19.71 5.10
N GLU A 218 -1.86 20.41 3.98
CA GLU A 218 -1.92 21.87 3.91
C GLU A 218 -3.04 22.44 4.79
N LYS A 219 -4.21 21.80 4.79
CA LYS A 219 -5.35 22.20 5.62
C LYS A 219 -5.13 21.94 7.11
N VAL A 220 -4.60 20.75 7.45
CA VAL A 220 -4.44 20.32 8.85
C VAL A 220 -3.23 20.97 9.53
N ALA A 221 -2.15 21.17 8.77
CA ALA A 221 -0.89 21.75 9.25
C ALA A 221 -0.80 23.27 8.96
N ALA A 222 -1.91 23.93 8.67
CA ALA A 222 -1.93 25.36 8.38
C ALA A 222 -1.18 26.16 9.47
N GLY A 223 -0.22 27.00 9.03
CA GLY A 223 0.67 27.78 9.91
C GLY A 223 1.95 27.06 10.34
N ASP A 224 2.11 25.75 10.05
CA ASP A 224 3.28 24.96 10.44
C ASP A 224 3.55 23.80 9.46
N LEU A 225 3.50 24.10 8.17
CA LEU A 225 3.61 23.09 7.09
C LEU A 225 4.93 22.31 7.11
N GLY A 226 6.03 22.99 7.46
CA GLY A 226 7.37 22.40 7.47
C GLY A 226 7.77 21.71 8.79
N LYS A 227 6.86 21.55 9.74
CA LYS A 227 7.14 20.79 10.97
C LYS A 227 7.36 19.31 10.67
N GLU A 228 8.41 18.73 11.27
CA GLU A 228 8.65 17.28 11.17
C GLU A 228 7.53 16.51 11.89
N ARG A 229 6.82 15.67 11.13
CA ARG A 229 5.71 14.84 11.60
C ARG A 229 5.94 13.35 11.36
N ASN A 230 7.15 12.99 10.91
CA ASN A 230 7.51 11.62 10.55
C ASN A 230 6.50 10.96 9.58
N VAL A 231 6.20 11.68 8.51
CA VAL A 231 5.32 11.18 7.45
C VAL A 231 6.13 10.41 6.41
N THR A 232 5.76 9.16 6.17
CA THR A 232 6.27 8.37 5.05
C THR A 232 5.17 8.23 4.00
N MET A 233 5.46 8.67 2.77
CA MET A 233 4.60 8.42 1.61
C MET A 233 5.01 7.09 0.98
N VAL A 234 4.26 6.05 1.31
CA VAL A 234 4.51 4.68 0.84
C VAL A 234 4.11 4.56 -0.61
N HIS A 235 4.98 3.95 -1.39
CA HIS A 235 5.01 3.82 -2.85
C HIS A 235 5.37 5.11 -3.58
N SER A 236 4.61 6.19 -3.46
CA SER A 236 4.85 7.42 -4.26
C SER A 236 5.10 7.10 -5.74
N GLN A 237 4.40 6.08 -6.27
CA GLN A 237 4.79 5.41 -7.50
C GLN A 237 4.81 6.34 -8.70
N PHE A 238 3.78 7.19 -8.82
CA PHE A 238 3.63 8.19 -9.87
C PHE A 238 3.67 9.62 -9.32
N VAL A 239 4.55 9.86 -8.36
CA VAL A 239 4.77 11.21 -7.83
C VAL A 239 5.28 12.15 -8.94
N ARG A 240 4.74 13.36 -9.02
CA ARG A 240 5.21 14.41 -9.95
C ARG A 240 6.35 15.23 -9.34
N LYS A 241 7.09 15.96 -10.19
CA LYS A 241 8.19 16.84 -9.75
C LYS A 241 7.73 17.93 -8.78
N ASP A 242 6.59 18.56 -9.05
CA ASP A 242 5.99 19.59 -8.17
C ASP A 242 5.57 19.02 -6.81
N GLN A 243 5.15 17.77 -6.77
CA GLN A 243 4.82 17.08 -5.52
C GLN A 243 6.08 16.74 -4.70
N LEU A 244 7.19 16.36 -5.37
CA LEU A 244 8.47 16.18 -4.69
C LEU A 244 8.99 17.47 -4.06
N ASP A 245 8.77 18.64 -4.69
CA ASP A 245 9.11 19.94 -4.11
C ASP A 245 8.32 20.21 -2.82
N LYS A 246 7.04 19.82 -2.80
CA LYS A 246 6.21 19.86 -1.58
C LYS A 246 6.70 18.86 -0.52
N TYR A 247 7.18 17.67 -0.91
CA TYR A 247 7.75 16.71 0.04
C TYR A 247 8.96 17.31 0.77
N VAL A 248 9.85 18.02 0.06
CA VAL A 248 10.97 18.73 0.68
C VAL A 248 10.45 19.75 1.70
N THR A 249 9.52 20.60 1.28
CA THR A 249 8.96 21.67 2.10
C THR A 249 8.25 21.14 3.34
N TYR A 250 7.48 20.06 3.19
CA TYR A 250 6.63 19.49 4.24
C TYR A 250 7.31 18.37 5.02
N LYS A 251 8.58 18.08 4.71
CA LYS A 251 9.38 17.00 5.33
C LYS A 251 8.70 15.63 5.24
N ILE A 252 8.13 15.34 4.08
CA ILE A 252 7.54 14.04 3.77
C ILE A 252 8.63 13.15 3.16
N ARG A 253 8.80 11.94 3.68
CA ARG A 253 9.77 10.97 3.19
C ARG A 253 9.10 10.01 2.21
N PRO A 254 9.53 9.93 0.93
CA PRO A 254 9.03 8.88 0.03
C PRO A 254 9.66 7.53 0.38
N SER A 255 8.84 6.48 0.35
CA SER A 255 9.30 5.09 0.36
C SER A 255 8.90 4.47 -0.97
N PHE A 256 9.84 4.37 -1.89
CA PHE A 256 9.57 3.89 -3.24
C PHE A 256 9.50 2.36 -3.31
N TYR A 257 8.82 1.86 -4.34
CA TYR A 257 8.82 0.46 -4.71
C TYR A 257 9.40 0.32 -6.12
N THR A 258 10.74 0.38 -6.22
CA THR A 258 11.45 0.41 -7.51
C THR A 258 11.30 -0.88 -8.32
N LEU A 259 10.93 -2.00 -7.71
CA LEU A 259 10.64 -3.25 -8.42
C LEU A 259 9.44 -3.15 -9.38
N HIS A 260 8.62 -2.09 -9.29
CA HIS A 260 7.61 -1.77 -10.31
C HIS A 260 8.25 -1.54 -11.70
N THR A 261 9.48 -1.04 -11.75
CA THR A 261 10.20 -0.89 -13.03
C THR A 261 10.52 -2.25 -13.67
N TYR A 262 10.68 -3.28 -12.87
CA TYR A 262 10.96 -4.63 -13.36
C TYR A 262 9.67 -5.41 -13.65
N TYR A 263 8.78 -5.51 -12.68
CA TYR A 263 7.62 -6.41 -12.77
C TYR A 263 6.44 -5.84 -13.54
N PHE A 264 6.23 -4.51 -13.52
CA PHE A 264 4.99 -3.89 -13.97
C PHE A 264 5.18 -2.79 -15.02
N ALA A 265 6.39 -2.57 -15.52
CA ALA A 265 6.70 -1.49 -16.46
C ALA A 265 5.81 -1.49 -17.70
N GLU A 266 5.61 -2.66 -18.31
CA GLU A 266 4.80 -2.81 -19.51
C GLU A 266 3.33 -2.43 -19.25
N ALA A 267 2.80 -2.82 -18.10
CA ALA A 267 1.45 -2.43 -17.66
C ALA A 267 1.37 -0.91 -17.43
N HIS A 268 2.39 -0.30 -16.83
CA HIS A 268 2.44 1.15 -16.61
C HIS A 268 2.52 1.92 -17.93
N ILE A 269 3.33 1.47 -18.88
CA ILE A 269 3.42 2.07 -20.22
C ILE A 269 2.06 1.99 -20.93
N ALA A 270 1.41 0.83 -20.89
CA ALA A 270 0.09 0.65 -21.50
C ALA A 270 -0.99 1.53 -20.83
N ASN A 271 -0.99 1.57 -19.51
CA ASN A 271 -2.01 2.23 -18.71
C ASN A 271 -1.86 3.76 -18.65
N ARG A 272 -0.62 4.27 -18.63
CA ARG A 272 -0.31 5.68 -18.35
C ARG A 272 0.47 6.39 -19.47
N GLY A 273 0.93 5.63 -20.46
CA GLY A 273 1.82 6.13 -21.51
C GLY A 273 3.30 6.12 -21.07
N ARG A 274 4.16 6.18 -22.10
CA ARG A 274 5.61 6.06 -21.89
C ARG A 274 6.18 7.19 -21.03
N GLU A 275 5.74 8.43 -21.24
CA GLU A 275 6.27 9.58 -20.50
C GLU A 275 6.11 9.43 -18.98
N GLN A 276 4.90 9.16 -18.51
CA GLN A 276 4.65 8.96 -17.08
C GLN A 276 5.34 7.70 -16.55
N ALA A 277 5.34 6.60 -17.34
CA ALA A 277 6.00 5.36 -16.94
C ALA A 277 7.53 5.51 -16.80
N MET A 278 8.17 6.39 -17.57
CA MET A 278 9.62 6.66 -17.42
C MET A 278 9.95 7.38 -16.10
N TYR A 279 9.00 8.08 -15.49
CA TYR A 279 9.24 8.82 -14.24
C TYR A 279 8.79 8.07 -12.97
N ILE A 280 8.35 6.82 -13.06
CA ILE A 280 7.93 6.05 -11.87
C ILE A 280 9.06 5.89 -10.86
N SER A 281 8.74 5.96 -9.56
CA SER A 281 9.70 5.83 -8.46
C SER A 281 10.96 6.68 -8.71
N PRO A 282 10.86 8.02 -8.79
CA PRO A 282 11.97 8.89 -9.20
C PRO A 282 13.00 9.05 -8.08
N MET A 283 13.80 8.02 -7.87
CA MET A 283 14.76 7.92 -6.77
C MET A 283 15.84 9.00 -6.89
N ARG A 284 16.36 9.23 -8.10
CA ARG A 284 17.41 10.21 -8.35
C ARG A 284 16.95 11.63 -8.05
N ASP A 285 15.82 12.04 -8.63
CA ASP A 285 15.25 13.37 -8.39
C ASP A 285 14.95 13.62 -6.89
N ALA A 286 14.48 12.61 -6.18
CA ALA A 286 14.25 12.71 -4.74
C ALA A 286 15.56 12.97 -3.97
N ILE A 287 16.63 12.24 -4.29
CA ILE A 287 17.95 12.41 -3.67
C ILE A 287 18.53 13.79 -4.02
N ASP A 288 18.48 14.20 -5.28
CA ASP A 288 19.02 15.48 -5.74
C ASP A 288 18.29 16.68 -5.12
N LYS A 289 17.01 16.50 -4.73
CA LYS A 289 16.24 17.50 -3.96
C LYS A 289 16.55 17.48 -2.45
N GLY A 290 17.44 16.60 -1.99
CA GLY A 290 17.81 16.48 -0.58
C GLY A 290 16.87 15.63 0.27
N LEU A 291 15.93 14.92 -0.35
CA LEU A 291 15.14 13.91 0.34
C LEU A 291 15.99 12.66 0.64
N VAL A 292 15.59 11.91 1.67
CA VAL A 292 16.20 10.62 2.01
C VAL A 292 15.16 9.53 1.72
N PRO A 293 15.01 9.13 0.44
CA PRO A 293 14.04 8.11 0.09
C PRO A 293 14.45 6.75 0.66
N THR A 294 13.45 5.94 0.98
CA THR A 294 13.62 4.51 1.27
C THR A 294 13.09 3.68 0.10
N ASN A 295 13.41 2.39 0.08
CA ASN A 295 12.95 1.45 -0.93
C ASN A 295 12.44 0.18 -0.22
N HIS A 296 11.38 -0.44 -0.73
CA HIS A 296 10.77 -1.62 -0.14
C HIS A 296 10.40 -2.66 -1.19
N THR A 297 10.17 -3.89 -0.78
CA THR A 297 9.77 -5.00 -1.66
C THR A 297 8.27 -5.19 -1.73
N ASP A 298 7.55 -4.60 -0.79
CA ASP A 298 6.11 -4.83 -0.64
C ASP A 298 5.78 -6.33 -0.56
N PHE A 299 6.63 -7.07 0.20
CA PHE A 299 6.45 -8.53 0.34
C PHE A 299 5.05 -8.84 0.92
N VAL A 300 4.26 -9.67 0.28
CA VAL A 300 4.56 -10.75 -0.71
C VAL A 300 4.46 -10.33 -2.19
N VAL A 301 4.23 -9.05 -2.52
CA VAL A 301 4.07 -8.59 -3.92
C VAL A 301 5.34 -8.86 -4.72
N ALA A 302 6.51 -8.64 -4.12
CA ALA A 302 7.80 -9.08 -4.67
C ALA A 302 8.58 -9.89 -3.64
N PRO A 303 9.51 -10.75 -4.09
CA PRO A 303 10.40 -11.49 -3.20
C PRO A 303 11.23 -10.57 -2.28
N LEU A 304 11.65 -11.08 -1.12
CA LEU A 304 12.50 -10.39 -0.14
C LEU A 304 13.97 -10.26 -0.60
N ASP A 305 14.24 -10.20 -1.88
CA ASP A 305 15.59 -10.06 -2.41
C ASP A 305 16.04 -8.60 -2.40
N GLN A 306 16.75 -8.19 -1.35
CA GLN A 306 17.23 -6.82 -1.17
C GLN A 306 18.28 -6.45 -2.23
N MET A 307 19.11 -7.41 -2.69
CA MET A 307 20.11 -7.17 -3.73
C MET A 307 19.42 -6.95 -5.08
N PHE A 308 18.39 -7.72 -5.38
CA PHE A 308 17.60 -7.52 -6.60
C PHE A 308 16.80 -6.21 -6.56
N MET A 309 16.29 -5.81 -5.41
CA MET A 309 15.64 -4.51 -5.23
C MET A 309 16.60 -3.35 -5.51
N MET A 310 17.83 -3.40 -4.98
CA MET A 310 18.88 -2.42 -5.28
C MET A 310 19.27 -2.46 -6.76
N TRP A 311 19.44 -3.65 -7.33
CA TRP A 311 19.70 -3.82 -8.76
C TRP A 311 18.63 -3.16 -9.62
N SER A 312 17.34 -3.36 -9.29
CA SER A 312 16.22 -2.74 -10.01
C SER A 312 16.26 -1.21 -9.93
N ALA A 313 16.60 -0.65 -8.77
CA ALA A 313 16.73 0.80 -8.60
C ALA A 313 17.85 1.40 -9.44
N VAL A 314 19.00 0.70 -9.54
CA VAL A 314 20.19 1.16 -10.24
C VAL A 314 20.12 0.92 -11.76
N ASN A 315 19.58 -0.22 -12.19
CA ASN A 315 19.57 -0.59 -13.61
C ASN A 315 18.29 -0.11 -14.31
N ARG A 316 17.15 -0.08 -13.63
CA ARG A 316 15.86 0.37 -14.15
C ARG A 316 15.50 -0.31 -15.49
N VAL A 317 15.65 -1.62 -15.54
CA VAL A 317 15.34 -2.45 -16.72
C VAL A 317 14.13 -3.31 -16.41
N SER A 318 13.15 -3.32 -17.30
CA SER A 318 11.97 -4.15 -17.17
C SER A 318 12.26 -5.63 -17.40
N ARG A 319 11.33 -6.50 -17.01
CA ARG A 319 11.42 -7.94 -17.29
C ARG A 319 11.50 -8.27 -18.79
N ALA A 320 10.95 -7.39 -19.63
CA ALA A 320 11.02 -7.50 -21.09
C ALA A 320 12.30 -6.85 -21.69
N GLY A 321 13.20 -6.31 -20.87
CA GLY A 321 14.45 -5.70 -21.29
C GLY A 321 14.37 -4.22 -21.67
N ALA A 322 13.22 -3.56 -21.44
CA ALA A 322 13.08 -2.13 -21.71
C ALA A 322 13.69 -1.27 -20.60
N GLU A 323 14.44 -0.24 -20.93
CA GLU A 323 14.87 0.78 -19.94
C GLU A 323 13.72 1.68 -19.53
N ILE A 324 13.60 1.91 -18.21
CA ILE A 324 12.50 2.66 -17.59
C ILE A 324 13.09 3.87 -16.83
N GLY A 325 13.14 5.02 -17.50
CA GLY A 325 13.66 6.26 -16.94
C GLY A 325 15.10 6.14 -16.42
N PRO A 326 16.09 5.94 -17.32
CA PRO A 326 17.49 5.77 -16.92
C PRO A 326 18.07 7.00 -16.21
N ASP A 327 17.48 8.16 -16.37
CA ASP A 327 17.81 9.40 -15.67
C ASP A 327 17.44 9.36 -14.17
N GLN A 328 16.69 8.37 -13.74
CA GLN A 328 16.27 8.17 -12.34
C GLN A 328 17.05 7.05 -11.62
N ARG A 329 18.22 6.68 -12.16
CA ARG A 329 19.17 5.72 -11.56
C ARG A 329 19.87 6.26 -10.33
#